data_39df1e3998c283f4161f5c448e53c5c7
#
_entry.id   39df1e3998c283f4161f5c448e53c5c7
#
_cell.length_a   1.000
_cell.length_b   1.000
_cell.length_c   1.000
_cell.angle_alpha   90.00
_cell.angle_beta   90.00
_cell.angle_gamma   90.00
#
_symmetry.space_group_name_H-M   'P 1'
#
loop_
_entity.id
_entity.type
_entity.pdbx_description
1 polymer ?
#
loop_
_entity_poly.entity_id
_entity_poly.type
_entity_poly.pdbx_seq_one_letter_code
_entity_poly.pdbx_strand_id
1 'polypeptide(L)'
;MPLVKLKFRPGVDKEVTDYENTLGWFDTDKVRFRAGYPENIGGWTPYSSASFVGICRTLLPWVALDSSEYVAVPTNSKLYVEKGGLYKDLTPIRASSTINTNPFNITGSSAVVTVTDTGHGAIAGAFVTFSGATSGDGTLTAAVMNSEYI
;
A
#
# COMPACT_ATOMS: atom_id res chain seq x y z
N MET A 1 -15.23 -5.52 -54.51
CA MET A 1 -15.40 -6.53 -53.44
C MET A 1 -16.62 -6.13 -52.63
N PRO A 2 -17.58 -7.04 -52.37
CA PRO A 2 -18.69 -6.74 -51.49
C PRO A 2 -18.17 -6.60 -50.05
N LEU A 3 -18.61 -5.54 -49.38
CA LEU A 3 -18.32 -5.34 -47.94
C LEU A 3 -19.23 -6.27 -47.14
N VAL A 4 -18.64 -7.18 -46.37
CA VAL A 4 -19.35 -8.06 -45.45
C VAL A 4 -19.23 -7.52 -44.04
N LYS A 5 -20.37 -7.28 -43.39
CA LYS A 5 -20.38 -6.85 -41.97
C LYS A 5 -20.21 -8.05 -41.06
N LEU A 6 -19.06 -8.15 -40.40
CA LEU A 6 -18.84 -9.13 -39.35
C LEU A 6 -19.51 -8.66 -38.07
N LYS A 7 -20.36 -9.48 -37.47
CA LYS A 7 -20.98 -9.24 -36.17
C LYS A 7 -20.45 -10.27 -35.18
N PHE A 8 -19.81 -9.80 -34.11
CA PHE A 8 -19.40 -10.64 -32.99
C PHE A 8 -20.40 -10.53 -31.84
N ARG A 9 -20.52 -11.57 -31.03
CA ARG A 9 -21.29 -11.53 -29.79
C ARG A 9 -20.50 -10.73 -28.75
N PRO A 10 -21.13 -9.82 -28.00
CA PRO A 10 -20.47 -9.13 -26.90
C PRO A 10 -20.35 -10.07 -25.70
N GLY A 11 -19.28 -9.89 -24.92
CA GLY A 11 -19.02 -10.67 -23.72
C GLY A 11 -18.12 -11.88 -23.96
N VAL A 12 -17.73 -12.51 -22.87
CA VAL A 12 -16.91 -13.74 -22.84
C VAL A 12 -17.81 -14.87 -22.37
N ASP A 13 -17.89 -15.94 -23.11
CA ASP A 13 -18.64 -17.14 -22.77
C ASP A 13 -17.66 -18.31 -22.62
N LYS A 14 -17.49 -18.77 -21.39
CA LYS A 14 -16.63 -19.91 -21.03
C LYS A 14 -17.42 -21.19 -20.72
N GLU A 15 -18.75 -21.14 -20.81
CA GLU A 15 -19.60 -22.32 -20.54
C GLU A 15 -19.65 -23.28 -21.73
N VAL A 16 -19.42 -22.75 -22.93
CA VAL A 16 -19.35 -23.55 -24.16
C VAL A 16 -17.91 -23.80 -24.58
N THR A 17 -17.68 -24.81 -25.39
CA THR A 17 -16.36 -25.07 -25.96
C THR A 17 -15.96 -23.96 -26.94
N ASP A 18 -14.67 -23.75 -27.13
CA ASP A 18 -14.13 -22.79 -28.10
C ASP A 18 -14.65 -23.01 -29.50
N TYR A 19 -14.89 -24.27 -29.88
CA TYR A 19 -15.44 -24.68 -31.17
C TYR A 19 -16.93 -24.33 -31.33
N GLU A 20 -17.72 -24.40 -30.26
CA GLU A 20 -19.16 -24.11 -30.27
C GLU A 20 -19.47 -22.62 -30.15
N ASN A 21 -18.52 -21.84 -29.67
CA ASN A 21 -18.67 -20.40 -29.45
C ASN A 21 -18.56 -19.60 -30.76
N THR A 22 -19.40 -19.92 -31.73
CA THR A 22 -19.39 -19.28 -33.04
C THR A 22 -19.62 -17.77 -32.93
N LEU A 23 -18.67 -16.95 -33.42
CA LEU A 23 -18.68 -15.50 -33.39
C LEU A 23 -18.67 -14.89 -31.98
N GLY A 24 -18.38 -15.70 -30.95
CA GLY A 24 -18.20 -15.27 -29.57
C GLY A 24 -16.73 -15.13 -29.19
N TRP A 25 -16.52 -14.75 -27.95
CA TRP A 25 -15.20 -14.63 -27.32
C TRP A 25 -15.10 -15.66 -26.20
N PHE A 26 -14.16 -16.57 -26.31
CA PHE A 26 -13.92 -17.58 -25.28
C PHE A 26 -13.09 -17.03 -24.14
N ASP A 27 -12.10 -16.18 -24.44
CA ASP A 27 -11.27 -15.51 -23.46
C ASP A 27 -10.82 -14.13 -23.95
N THR A 28 -10.58 -13.21 -23.02
CA THR A 28 -10.06 -11.86 -23.33
C THR A 28 -9.18 -11.37 -22.18
N ASP A 29 -8.14 -10.60 -22.51
CA ASP A 29 -7.30 -9.89 -21.56
C ASP A 29 -7.36 -8.38 -21.85
N LYS A 30 -7.56 -7.58 -20.81
CA LYS A 30 -7.62 -6.11 -20.87
C LYS A 30 -8.64 -5.54 -21.85
N VAL A 31 -9.74 -6.24 -22.05
CA VAL A 31 -10.83 -5.85 -22.92
C VAL A 31 -12.11 -5.66 -22.11
N ARG A 32 -12.86 -4.62 -22.43
CA ARG A 32 -14.25 -4.42 -22.01
C ARG A 32 -15.16 -4.39 -23.22
N PHE A 33 -16.42 -4.74 -23.04
CA PHE A 33 -17.42 -4.64 -24.09
C PHE A 33 -18.28 -3.40 -23.83
N ARG A 34 -18.30 -2.48 -24.80
CA ARG A 34 -19.10 -1.27 -24.75
C ARG A 34 -19.99 -1.20 -25.99
N ALA A 35 -21.30 -1.05 -25.76
CA ALA A 35 -22.29 -1.05 -26.84
C ALA A 35 -22.17 -2.25 -27.82
N GLY A 36 -21.74 -3.42 -27.29
CA GLY A 36 -21.57 -4.64 -28.08
C GLY A 36 -20.22 -4.78 -28.80
N TYR A 37 -19.31 -3.83 -28.66
CA TYR A 37 -17.98 -3.88 -29.27
C TYR A 37 -16.88 -4.08 -28.23
N PRO A 38 -15.85 -4.89 -28.54
CA PRO A 38 -14.68 -5.01 -27.70
C PRO A 38 -13.87 -3.72 -27.76
N GLU A 39 -13.45 -3.24 -26.60
CA GLU A 39 -12.68 -2.00 -26.43
C GLU A 39 -11.55 -2.28 -25.43
N ASN A 40 -10.37 -1.77 -25.67
CA ASN A 40 -9.27 -1.88 -24.73
C ASN A 40 -9.61 -1.10 -23.44
N ILE A 41 -9.42 -1.73 -22.27
CA ILE A 41 -9.61 -1.06 -20.96
C ILE A 41 -8.61 0.11 -20.79
N GLY A 42 -7.47 0.06 -21.47
CA GLY A 42 -6.36 0.97 -21.25
C GLY A 42 -5.42 0.51 -20.15
N GLY A 43 -4.48 1.34 -19.77
CA GLY A 43 -3.54 1.08 -18.70
C GLY A 43 -4.09 1.50 -17.33
N TRP A 44 -3.45 1.02 -16.27
CA TRP A 44 -3.67 1.49 -14.92
C TRP A 44 -2.69 2.60 -14.60
N THR A 45 -3.17 3.68 -14.05
CA THR A 45 -2.32 4.72 -13.46
C THR A 45 -2.47 4.69 -11.95
N PRO A 46 -1.38 4.88 -11.19
CA PRO A 46 -1.50 5.02 -9.73
C PRO A 46 -2.45 6.17 -9.38
N TYR A 47 -3.37 5.91 -8.46
CA TYR A 47 -4.28 6.94 -7.93
C TYR A 47 -3.51 7.99 -7.12
N SER A 48 -2.44 7.56 -6.45
CA SER A 48 -1.58 8.40 -5.61
C SER A 48 -0.11 8.07 -5.86
N SER A 49 0.75 9.07 -5.75
CA SER A 49 2.20 8.88 -5.69
C SER A 49 2.68 8.49 -4.28
N ALA A 50 1.83 8.62 -3.26
CA ALA A 50 2.15 8.20 -1.91
C ALA A 50 2.09 6.68 -1.79
N SER A 51 2.91 6.12 -0.91
CA SER A 51 2.98 4.70 -0.63
C SER A 51 2.73 4.42 0.86
N PHE A 52 2.37 3.20 1.18
CA PHE A 52 2.18 2.72 2.55
C PHE A 52 3.00 1.44 2.78
N VAL A 53 3.27 1.13 4.03
CA VAL A 53 4.06 -0.05 4.42
C VAL A 53 3.15 -1.25 4.56
N GLY A 54 3.60 -2.39 4.02
CA GLY A 54 2.90 -3.67 4.12
C GLY A 54 1.99 -3.98 2.95
N ILE A 55 1.30 -5.13 3.04
CA ILE A 55 0.40 -5.63 2.01
C ILE A 55 -1.03 -5.30 2.42
N CYS A 56 -1.73 -4.53 1.60
CA CYS A 56 -3.14 -4.21 1.81
C CYS A 56 -3.98 -5.49 1.88
N ARG A 57 -4.81 -5.62 2.91
CA ARG A 57 -5.69 -6.78 3.12
C ARG A 57 -7.10 -6.53 2.65
N THR A 58 -7.56 -5.30 2.76
CA THR A 58 -8.91 -4.87 2.33
C THR A 58 -8.93 -3.37 2.14
N LEU A 59 -9.99 -2.87 1.55
CA LEU A 59 -10.29 -1.45 1.45
C LEU A 59 -11.70 -1.23 1.99
N LEU A 60 -11.85 -0.28 2.93
CA LEU A 60 -13.13 0.08 3.52
C LEU A 60 -13.39 1.57 3.26
N PRO A 61 -14.19 1.91 2.25
CA PRO A 61 -14.58 3.28 1.99
C PRO A 61 -15.73 3.71 2.93
N TRP A 62 -15.72 4.95 3.39
CA TRP A 62 -16.84 5.59 4.05
C TRP A 62 -16.88 7.09 3.79
N VAL A 63 -18.01 7.67 4.04
CA VAL A 63 -18.22 9.13 3.96
C VAL A 63 -18.52 9.63 5.36
N ALA A 64 -17.80 10.66 5.79
CA ALA A 64 -18.04 11.30 7.08
C ALA A 64 -19.25 12.26 7.01
N LEU A 65 -19.70 12.74 8.15
CA LEU A 65 -20.87 13.64 8.24
C LEU A 65 -20.65 14.99 7.53
N ASP A 66 -19.40 15.39 7.35
CA ASP A 66 -18.99 16.59 6.59
C ASP A 66 -18.87 16.34 5.08
N SER A 67 -19.35 15.21 4.60
CA SER A 67 -19.21 14.75 3.19
C SER A 67 -17.78 14.47 2.75
N SER A 68 -16.82 14.40 3.65
CA SER A 68 -15.46 13.96 3.32
C SER A 68 -15.44 12.46 3.06
N GLU A 69 -14.78 12.06 1.99
CA GLU A 69 -14.59 10.66 1.61
C GLU A 69 -13.26 10.14 2.16
N TYR A 70 -13.29 8.95 2.72
CA TYR A 70 -12.13 8.27 3.30
C TYR A 70 -12.12 6.81 2.89
N VAL A 71 -10.92 6.24 2.84
CA VAL A 71 -10.73 4.79 2.65
C VAL A 71 -9.76 4.28 3.71
N ALA A 72 -10.20 3.34 4.54
CA ALA A 72 -9.28 2.61 5.41
C ALA A 72 -8.49 1.59 4.60
N VAL A 73 -7.20 1.55 4.84
CA VAL A 73 -6.24 0.65 4.19
C VAL A 73 -5.49 -0.12 5.27
N PRO A 74 -6.10 -1.17 5.85
CA PRO A 74 -5.41 -2.05 6.76
C PRO A 74 -4.41 -2.93 6.00
N THR A 75 -3.19 -2.96 6.50
CA THR A 75 -2.12 -3.84 5.99
C THR A 75 -1.82 -4.96 6.98
N ASN A 76 -0.89 -5.83 6.64
CA ASN A 76 -0.43 -6.86 7.56
C ASN A 76 0.34 -6.30 8.78
N SER A 77 0.75 -5.03 8.75
CA SER A 77 1.62 -4.42 9.77
C SER A 77 1.10 -3.09 10.30
N LYS A 78 0.32 -2.35 9.51
CA LYS A 78 -0.13 -1.00 9.85
C LYS A 78 -1.58 -0.75 9.41
N LEU A 79 -2.18 0.28 9.99
CA LEU A 79 -3.50 0.79 9.62
C LEU A 79 -3.35 2.21 9.06
N TYR A 80 -3.78 2.40 7.82
CA TYR A 80 -3.79 3.71 7.19
C TYR A 80 -5.21 4.17 6.89
N VAL A 81 -5.38 5.49 6.83
CA VAL A 81 -6.54 6.14 6.22
C VAL A 81 -6.05 6.98 5.04
N GLU A 82 -6.67 6.72 3.92
CA GLU A 82 -6.48 7.52 2.71
C GLU A 82 -7.52 8.64 2.67
N LYS A 83 -7.06 9.84 2.29
CA LYS A 83 -7.89 10.98 1.94
C LYS A 83 -7.21 11.81 0.86
N GLY A 84 -7.85 11.92 -0.29
CA GLY A 84 -7.37 12.78 -1.39
C GLY A 84 -5.98 12.42 -1.91
N GLY A 85 -5.64 11.13 -1.97
CA GLY A 85 -4.36 10.64 -2.45
C GLY A 85 -3.25 10.56 -1.39
N LEU A 86 -3.53 10.90 -0.14
CA LEU A 86 -2.55 10.85 0.96
C LEU A 86 -2.93 9.75 1.97
N TYR A 87 -1.92 9.04 2.46
CA TYR A 87 -2.08 8.02 3.49
C TYR A 87 -1.61 8.56 4.84
N LYS A 88 -2.50 8.53 5.82
CA LYS A 88 -2.18 8.84 7.22
C LYS A 88 -2.11 7.55 8.02
N ASP A 89 -0.98 7.32 8.68
CA ASP A 89 -0.79 6.20 9.60
C ASP A 89 -1.64 6.42 10.86
N LEU A 90 -2.54 5.50 11.15
CA LEU A 90 -3.40 5.45 12.33
C LEU A 90 -3.08 4.24 13.22
N THR A 91 -1.96 3.58 12.98
CA THR A 91 -1.55 2.42 13.77
C THR A 91 -1.47 2.81 15.24
N PRO A 92 -2.17 2.13 16.15
CA PRO A 92 -2.15 2.48 17.58
C PRO A 92 -0.74 2.35 18.17
N ILE A 93 -0.30 3.38 18.88
CA ILE A 93 0.93 3.34 19.65
C ILE A 93 0.67 2.50 20.90
N ARG A 94 1.41 1.40 21.05
CA ARG A 94 1.26 0.47 22.17
C ARG A 94 1.83 1.02 23.48
N ALA A 95 3.00 1.61 23.40
CA ALA A 95 3.69 2.20 24.54
C ALA A 95 4.61 3.33 24.05
N SER A 96 4.88 4.30 24.91
CA SER A 96 5.89 5.33 24.69
C SER A 96 6.73 5.49 25.96
N SER A 97 8.01 5.75 25.81
CA SER A 97 8.94 6.00 26.90
C SER A 97 9.80 7.21 26.58
N THR A 98 10.34 7.83 27.63
CA THR A 98 11.38 8.85 27.48
C THR A 98 12.72 8.22 27.76
N ILE A 99 13.59 8.22 26.76
CA ILE A 99 14.91 7.61 26.85
C ILE A 99 15.90 8.65 27.38
N ASN A 100 16.85 8.15 28.17
CA ASN A 100 17.90 8.99 28.77
C ASN A 100 18.85 9.57 27.69
N THR A 101 19.73 10.48 28.13
CA THR A 101 20.75 11.09 27.29
C THR A 101 21.69 10.05 26.69
N ASN A 102 21.91 10.11 25.36
CA ASN A 102 22.76 9.22 24.59
C ASN A 102 22.39 7.71 24.65
N PRO A 103 21.15 7.35 24.33
CA PRO A 103 20.71 5.96 24.39
C PRO A 103 21.23 5.08 23.24
N PHE A 104 21.71 5.70 22.17
CA PHE A 104 22.19 5.03 20.97
C PHE A 104 23.66 4.64 21.13
N ASN A 105 23.98 3.36 20.96
CA ASN A 105 25.35 2.86 21.00
C ASN A 105 25.69 2.08 19.74
N ILE A 106 26.83 2.39 19.14
CA ILE A 106 27.41 1.66 18.02
C ILE A 106 28.72 1.02 18.50
N THR A 107 28.82 -0.29 18.37
CA THR A 107 30.04 -1.00 18.73
C THR A 107 30.89 -1.27 17.50
N GLY A 108 31.98 -0.54 17.37
CA GLY A 108 32.94 -0.70 16.26
C GLY A 108 32.28 -0.54 14.88
N SER A 109 32.86 -0.99 13.82
CA SER A 109 32.33 -0.90 12.44
C SER A 109 31.03 -1.73 12.19
N SER A 110 30.14 -1.80 13.17
CA SER A 110 28.89 -2.53 13.09
C SER A 110 27.81 -1.66 12.44
N ALA A 111 26.99 -2.27 11.59
CA ALA A 111 25.77 -1.66 11.07
C ALA A 111 24.60 -1.74 12.08
N VAL A 112 24.81 -2.34 13.26
CA VAL A 112 23.80 -2.49 14.30
C VAL A 112 23.94 -1.36 15.32
N VAL A 113 22.85 -0.67 15.55
CA VAL A 113 22.71 0.35 16.60
C VAL A 113 21.96 -0.26 17.76
N THR A 114 22.56 -0.25 18.95
CA THR A 114 21.91 -0.70 20.18
C THR A 114 21.27 0.49 20.88
N VAL A 115 20.00 0.38 21.20
CA VAL A 115 19.26 1.38 21.99
C VAL A 115 18.87 0.75 23.31
N THR A 116 19.25 1.39 24.41
CA THR A 116 18.93 0.89 25.76
C THR A 116 17.74 1.65 26.31
N ASP A 117 16.64 0.95 26.48
CA ASP A 117 15.44 1.45 27.16
C ASP A 117 14.83 0.29 27.99
N THR A 118 14.88 0.42 29.31
CA THR A 118 14.42 -0.63 30.21
C THR A 118 12.89 -0.63 30.28
N GLY A 119 12.28 -1.77 29.94
CA GLY A 119 10.82 -1.92 30.04
C GLY A 119 10.04 -1.38 28.85
N HIS A 120 10.69 -1.17 27.71
CA HIS A 120 10.06 -0.67 26.46
C HIS A 120 8.92 -1.54 25.93
N GLY A 121 8.87 -2.83 26.28
CA GLY A 121 7.81 -3.76 25.86
C GLY A 121 7.76 -4.06 24.37
N ALA A 122 8.69 -3.59 23.57
CA ALA A 122 8.79 -3.95 22.16
C ALA A 122 9.26 -5.40 22.00
N ILE A 123 8.72 -6.08 21.02
CA ILE A 123 9.10 -7.43 20.61
C ILE A 123 9.76 -7.38 19.24
N ALA A 124 10.51 -8.43 18.89
CA ALA A 124 11.13 -8.52 17.56
C ALA A 124 10.08 -8.36 16.45
N GLY A 125 10.36 -7.51 15.49
CA GLY A 125 9.45 -7.15 14.40
C GLY A 125 8.41 -6.07 14.74
N ALA A 126 8.47 -5.46 15.93
CA ALA A 126 7.66 -4.30 16.25
C ALA A 126 8.24 -3.03 15.61
N PHE A 127 7.36 -2.15 15.15
CA PHE A 127 7.76 -0.82 14.72
C PHE A 127 8.09 0.06 15.92
N VAL A 128 9.25 0.69 15.87
CA VAL A 128 9.72 1.62 16.90
C VAL A 128 10.07 2.95 16.24
N THR A 129 9.48 4.04 16.71
CA THR A 129 9.76 5.38 16.21
C THR A 129 10.48 6.17 17.27
N PHE A 130 11.64 6.71 16.93
CA PHE A 130 12.40 7.62 17.79
C PHE A 130 12.16 9.06 17.38
N SER A 131 12.19 9.97 18.36
CA SER A 131 12.05 11.41 18.15
C SER A 131 12.82 12.19 19.19
N GLY A 132 13.14 13.45 18.88
CA GLY A 132 13.80 14.37 19.81
C GLY A 132 15.33 14.28 19.84
N ALA A 133 15.96 13.47 19.01
CA ALA A 133 17.41 13.51 18.86
C ALA A 133 17.84 14.82 18.16
N THR A 134 18.77 15.55 18.77
CA THR A 134 19.23 16.87 18.28
C THR A 134 20.61 16.83 17.65
N SER A 135 21.42 15.84 18.00
CA SER A 135 22.75 15.63 17.41
C SER A 135 23.06 14.16 17.32
N GLY A 136 23.87 13.80 16.36
CA GLY A 136 24.40 12.46 16.17
C GLY A 136 25.91 12.45 16.16
N ASP A 137 26.51 11.27 16.17
CA ASP A 137 27.93 11.04 16.04
C ASP A 137 28.23 10.43 14.67
N GLY A 138 29.07 11.11 13.91
CA GLY A 138 29.51 10.62 12.59
C GLY A 138 28.38 10.33 11.62
N THR A 139 28.16 9.06 11.31
CA THR A 139 27.12 8.61 10.35
C THR A 139 25.72 8.59 10.95
N LEU A 140 25.55 8.59 12.26
CA LEU A 140 24.26 8.71 12.94
C LEU A 140 23.83 10.17 13.03
N THR A 141 23.22 10.67 12.00
CA THR A 141 22.63 12.02 12.02
C THR A 141 21.34 12.05 12.83
N ALA A 142 20.95 13.23 13.32
CA ALA A 142 19.65 13.42 13.99
C ALA A 142 18.47 12.96 13.13
N ALA A 143 18.54 13.12 11.81
CA ALA A 143 17.51 12.66 10.88
C ALA A 143 17.39 11.13 10.85
N VAL A 144 18.52 10.43 10.87
CA VAL A 144 18.54 8.97 10.97
C VAL A 144 17.98 8.51 12.30
N MET A 145 18.41 9.12 13.40
CA MET A 145 17.91 8.73 14.73
C MET A 145 16.42 9.01 14.93
N ASN A 146 15.89 10.10 14.37
CA ASN A 146 14.47 10.45 14.44
C ASN A 146 13.65 9.78 13.34
N SER A 147 13.77 8.47 13.23
CA SER A 147 13.11 7.67 12.20
C SER A 147 12.37 6.48 12.81
N GLU A 148 11.60 5.80 11.99
CA GLU A 148 10.93 4.56 12.34
C GLU A 148 11.78 3.36 11.90
N TYR A 149 11.86 2.36 12.75
CA TYR A 149 12.59 1.11 12.54
C TYR A 149 11.70 -0.10 12.84
N ILE A 150 12.09 -1.26 12.34
CA ILE A 150 11.42 -2.55 12.57
C ILE A 150 12.42 -3.58 13.10
#